data_4ee1494005b60506faa210781df7505d
#
_entry.id   4ee1494005b60506faa210781df7505d
#
_cell.length_a   1.000
_cell.length_b   1.000
_cell.length_c   1.000
_cell.angle_alpha   90.00
_cell.angle_beta   90.00
_cell.angle_gamma   90.00
#
_symmetry.space_group_name_H-M   'P 1'
#
loop_
_entity.id
_entity.type
_entity.pdbx_description
1 polymer ?
#
loop_
_entity_poly.entity_id
_entity_poly.type
_entity_poly.pdbx_seq_one_letter_code
_entity_poly.pdbx_strand_id
1 'polypeptide(L)'
;IHFDNKWLHMDSPFYNKSLLRLMEKETLAMKLMLGSQSTRVANTIRDALKEGRLSYRLGIEQAAQYIGVSGRTLNRYLGSEGINFKNLLNQERIALANKLLIEGDSNLEDIALEVGYSSRRSFDRAFTLSVGYSPAQARNKVLSVS
;
A
#
# COMPACT_ATOMS: atom_id res chain seq x y z
N ILE A 1 -20.21 8.18 -16.26
CA ILE A 1 -20.96 7.95 -15.46
C ILE A 1 -20.27 7.70 -14.52
N HIS A 2 -19.72 8.31 -14.31
CA HIS A 2 -19.69 7.66 -13.27
C HIS A 2 -20.30 6.51 -13.58
N PHE A 3 -19.62 5.70 -13.52
CA PHE A 3 -20.59 4.84 -13.47
C PHE A 3 -21.41 5.25 -12.35
N ASP A 4 -22.51 5.60 -12.69
CA ASP A 4 -23.33 6.05 -11.71
C ASP A 4 -23.91 4.86 -11.07
N ASN A 5 -23.79 4.70 -9.82
CA ASN A 5 -24.49 3.72 -9.06
C ASN A 5 -25.98 3.75 -9.24
N LYS A 6 -26.48 4.81 -9.75
CA LYS A 6 -27.88 4.90 -10.11
C LYS A 6 -28.32 3.70 -10.96
N TRP A 7 -27.42 3.17 -11.78
CA TRP A 7 -27.71 1.97 -12.54
C TRP A 7 -28.05 0.78 -11.69
N LEU A 8 -27.46 0.70 -10.52
CA LEU A 8 -27.65 -0.42 -9.61
C LEU A 8 -28.91 -0.27 -8.75
N HIS A 9 -29.48 0.93 -8.72
CA HIS A 9 -30.64 1.22 -7.87
C HIS A 9 -31.91 1.40 -8.66
N MET A 10 -31.86 1.37 -9.96
CA MET A 10 -33.05 1.53 -10.76
C MET A 10 -33.76 0.21 -10.94
N ASP A 11 -35.07 0.24 -10.78
CA ASP A 11 -35.87 -0.85 -11.25
C ASP A 11 -35.87 -0.80 -12.76
N SER A 12 -34.84 -1.30 -13.32
CA SER A 12 -34.67 -1.37 -14.75
C SER A 12 -35.34 -2.64 -15.27
N PRO A 13 -35.96 -2.60 -16.43
CA PRO A 13 -36.44 -3.83 -17.05
C PRO A 13 -35.33 -4.82 -17.32
N PHE A 14 -34.08 -4.36 -17.24
CA PHE A 14 -32.93 -5.25 -17.39
C PHE A 14 -32.45 -5.81 -16.06
N TYR A 15 -33.04 -5.37 -14.96
CA TYR A 15 -32.67 -5.90 -13.66
C TYR A 15 -33.16 -7.32 -13.54
N ASN A 16 -32.26 -8.24 -13.26
CA ASN A 16 -32.59 -9.66 -13.16
C ASN A 16 -31.78 -10.25 -12.01
N LYS A 17 -32.48 -10.82 -11.04
CA LYS A 17 -31.85 -11.47 -9.90
C LYS A 17 -30.88 -12.58 -10.29
N SER A 18 -31.26 -13.36 -11.31
CA SER A 18 -30.39 -14.44 -11.78
C SER A 18 -29.11 -13.92 -12.41
N LEU A 19 -29.24 -12.82 -13.19
CA LEU A 19 -28.06 -12.17 -13.76
C LEU A 19 -27.15 -11.58 -12.70
N LEU A 20 -27.75 -10.96 -11.70
CA LEU A 20 -26.99 -10.40 -10.58
C LEU A 20 -26.22 -11.48 -9.82
N ARG A 21 -26.86 -12.62 -9.56
CA ARG A 21 -26.21 -13.76 -8.92
C ARG A 21 -25.08 -14.32 -9.77
N LEU A 22 -25.25 -14.38 -11.08
CA LEU A 22 -24.21 -14.83 -12.00
C LEU A 22 -23.02 -13.89 -11.97
N MET A 23 -23.30 -12.57 -12.00
CA MET A 23 -22.25 -11.55 -11.90
C MET A 23 -21.51 -11.62 -10.57
N GLU A 24 -22.23 -11.87 -9.47
CA GLU A 24 -21.61 -12.05 -8.16
C GLU A 24 -20.71 -13.28 -8.12
N LYS A 25 -21.11 -14.39 -8.73
CA LYS A 25 -20.31 -15.61 -8.85
C LYS A 25 -19.05 -15.37 -9.66
N GLU A 26 -19.16 -14.70 -10.79
CA GLU A 26 -18.00 -14.37 -11.63
C GLU A 26 -17.06 -13.43 -10.89
N THR A 27 -17.59 -12.44 -10.18
CA THR A 27 -16.79 -11.52 -9.37
C THR A 27 -16.06 -12.26 -8.26
N LEU A 28 -16.75 -13.20 -7.60
CA LEU A 28 -16.14 -14.03 -6.56
C LEU A 28 -15.03 -14.90 -7.13
N ALA A 29 -15.27 -15.53 -8.28
CA ALA A 29 -14.27 -16.34 -8.96
C ALA A 29 -13.05 -15.52 -9.34
N MET A 30 -13.26 -14.30 -9.86
CA MET A 30 -12.15 -13.38 -10.14
C MET A 30 -11.38 -13.00 -8.88
N LYS A 31 -12.08 -12.76 -7.78
CA LYS A 31 -11.44 -12.47 -6.49
C LYS A 31 -10.57 -13.62 -6.01
N LEU A 32 -11.07 -14.85 -6.17
CA LEU A 32 -10.32 -16.05 -5.80
C LEU A 32 -9.10 -16.25 -6.69
N MET A 33 -9.21 -15.92 -7.97
CA MET A 33 -8.11 -16.07 -8.93
C MET A 33 -7.09 -14.95 -8.87
N LEU A 34 -7.54 -13.71 -8.58
CA LEU A 34 -6.70 -12.51 -8.61
C LEU A 34 -6.37 -11.97 -7.22
N GLY A 35 -6.83 -12.66 -6.18
CA GLY A 35 -6.75 -12.18 -4.82
C GLY A 35 -7.93 -11.26 -4.48
N SER A 36 -8.03 -10.89 -3.24
CA SER A 36 -9.10 -9.99 -2.78
C SER A 36 -8.93 -8.58 -3.32
N GLN A 37 -9.99 -7.80 -3.28
CA GLN A 37 -9.92 -6.38 -3.64
C GLN A 37 -8.90 -5.65 -2.77
N SER A 38 -8.84 -6.01 -1.50
CA SER A 38 -7.86 -5.46 -0.56
C SER A 38 -6.43 -5.72 -1.03
N THR A 39 -6.13 -6.96 -1.41
CA THR A 39 -4.81 -7.33 -1.90
C THR A 39 -4.46 -6.62 -3.19
N ARG A 40 -5.40 -6.51 -4.12
CA ARG A 40 -5.18 -5.80 -5.38
C ARG A 40 -4.89 -4.33 -5.17
N VAL A 41 -5.69 -3.68 -4.32
CA VAL A 41 -5.51 -2.27 -4.00
C VAL A 41 -4.16 -2.04 -3.30
N ALA A 42 -3.84 -2.89 -2.33
CA ALA A 42 -2.55 -2.82 -1.63
C ALA A 42 -1.38 -2.97 -2.60
N ASN A 43 -1.44 -3.94 -3.49
CA ASN A 43 -0.38 -4.16 -4.48
C ASN A 43 -0.27 -3.00 -5.47
N THR A 44 -1.38 -2.42 -5.90
CA THR A 44 -1.36 -1.25 -6.77
C THR A 44 -0.62 -0.09 -6.10
N ILE A 45 -0.86 0.14 -4.82
CA ILE A 45 -0.17 1.19 -4.06
C ILE A 45 1.31 0.86 -3.94
N ARG A 46 1.66 -0.38 -3.61
CA ARG A 46 3.06 -0.82 -3.51
C ARG A 46 3.82 -0.62 -4.82
N ASP A 47 3.22 -1.05 -5.91
CA ASP A 47 3.84 -0.92 -7.23
C ASP A 47 4.03 0.56 -7.60
N ALA A 48 3.03 1.39 -7.34
CA ALA A 48 3.12 2.83 -7.61
C ALA A 48 4.23 3.50 -6.79
N LEU A 49 4.43 3.07 -5.55
CA LEU A 49 5.53 3.56 -4.73
C LEU A 49 6.88 3.14 -5.30
N LYS A 50 7.02 1.87 -5.66
CA LYS A 50 8.27 1.33 -6.22
C LYS A 50 8.63 1.94 -7.57
N GLU A 51 7.62 2.25 -8.37
CA GLU A 51 7.81 2.84 -9.69
C GLU A 51 7.94 4.36 -9.66
N GLY A 52 7.86 4.98 -8.47
CA GLY A 52 7.98 6.42 -8.32
C GLY A 52 6.75 7.21 -8.71
N ARG A 53 5.62 6.56 -8.94
CA ARG A 53 4.36 7.24 -9.24
C ARG A 53 3.70 7.83 -8.01
N LEU A 54 4.01 7.29 -6.85
CA LEU A 54 3.57 7.82 -5.56
C LEU A 54 4.80 8.08 -4.68
N SER A 55 4.74 9.15 -3.92
CA SER A 55 5.79 9.50 -2.97
C SER A 55 5.66 8.69 -1.68
N TYR A 56 6.77 8.30 -1.09
CA TYR A 56 6.77 7.64 0.22
C TYR A 56 6.32 8.58 1.35
N ARG A 57 6.11 9.86 1.06
CA ARG A 57 5.58 10.84 2.02
C ARG A 57 4.07 11.03 1.92
N LEU A 58 3.41 10.27 1.04
CA LEU A 58 1.99 10.46 0.81
C LEU A 58 1.16 10.11 2.04
N GLY A 59 0.00 10.77 2.13
CA GLY A 59 -1.03 10.40 3.08
C GLY A 59 -2.09 9.54 2.40
N ILE A 60 -3.06 9.08 3.19
CA ILE A 60 -4.12 8.21 2.66
C ILE A 60 -4.95 8.90 1.57
N GLU A 61 -5.13 10.22 1.65
CA GLU A 61 -5.93 10.95 0.67
C GLU A 61 -5.26 10.92 -0.72
N GLN A 62 -3.94 11.07 -0.78
CA GLN A 62 -3.23 11.00 -2.04
C GLN A 62 -3.26 9.59 -2.63
N ALA A 63 -3.12 8.57 -1.78
CA ALA A 63 -3.22 7.19 -2.22
C ALA A 63 -4.62 6.88 -2.74
N ALA A 64 -5.65 7.35 -2.04
CA ALA A 64 -7.04 7.17 -2.45
C ALA A 64 -7.32 7.85 -3.77
N GLN A 65 -6.82 9.06 -3.95
CA GLN A 65 -6.94 9.80 -5.20
C GLN A 65 -6.31 9.03 -6.36
N TYR A 66 -5.15 8.44 -6.15
CA TYR A 66 -4.48 7.64 -7.16
C TYR A 66 -5.33 6.43 -7.57
N ILE A 67 -5.97 5.79 -6.59
CA ILE A 67 -6.85 4.63 -6.83
C ILE A 67 -8.19 5.07 -7.46
N GLY A 68 -8.60 6.32 -7.25
CA GLY A 68 -9.87 6.84 -7.75
C GLY A 68 -11.03 6.70 -6.76
N VAL A 69 -10.75 6.66 -5.47
CA VAL A 69 -11.75 6.54 -4.41
C VAL A 69 -11.49 7.58 -3.31
N SER A 70 -12.41 7.66 -2.34
CA SER A 70 -12.19 8.49 -1.15
C SER A 70 -11.24 7.78 -0.17
N GLY A 71 -10.62 8.54 0.73
CA GLY A 71 -9.79 7.96 1.78
C GLY A 71 -10.55 6.96 2.65
N ARG A 72 -11.81 7.28 2.93
CA ARG A 72 -12.68 6.38 3.69
C ARG A 72 -12.92 5.06 2.95
N THR A 73 -13.17 5.14 1.65
CA THR A 73 -13.36 3.94 0.82
C THR A 73 -12.07 3.13 0.74
N LEU A 74 -10.92 3.80 0.60
CA LEU A 74 -9.64 3.12 0.59
C LEU A 74 -9.41 2.38 1.90
N ASN A 75 -9.66 3.02 3.04
CA ASN A 75 -9.55 2.37 4.34
C ASN A 75 -10.46 1.14 4.44
N ARG A 76 -11.67 1.25 3.92
CA ARG A 76 -12.61 0.12 3.92
C ARG A 76 -12.10 -1.03 3.07
N TYR A 77 -11.56 -0.74 1.88
CA TYR A 77 -11.01 -1.77 1.02
C TYR A 77 -9.83 -2.49 1.66
N LEU A 78 -8.91 -1.73 2.25
CA LEU A 78 -7.75 -2.32 2.91
C LEU A 78 -8.15 -3.07 4.18
N GLY A 79 -9.08 -2.49 4.95
CA GLY A 79 -9.51 -3.05 6.22
C GLY A 79 -10.26 -4.37 6.11
N SER A 80 -10.83 -4.68 4.93
CA SER A 80 -11.56 -5.92 4.74
C SER A 80 -10.71 -7.18 4.97
N GLU A 81 -9.38 -7.06 4.88
CA GLU A 81 -8.45 -8.14 5.19
C GLU A 81 -7.44 -7.75 6.26
N GLY A 82 -7.78 -6.79 7.09
CA GLY A 82 -6.91 -6.37 8.17
C GLY A 82 -5.70 -5.56 7.76
N ILE A 83 -5.67 -5.04 6.54
CA ILE A 83 -4.57 -4.20 6.08
C ILE A 83 -4.83 -2.77 6.52
N ASN A 84 -3.83 -2.17 7.15
CA ASN A 84 -3.86 -0.78 7.57
C ASN A 84 -2.94 0.02 6.66
N PHE A 85 -3.41 1.14 6.12
CA PHE A 85 -2.63 1.96 5.19
C PHE A 85 -1.30 2.40 5.80
N LYS A 86 -1.32 2.81 7.06
CA LYS A 86 -0.11 3.25 7.75
C LYS A 86 0.92 2.13 7.83
N ASN A 87 0.49 0.92 8.15
CA ASN A 87 1.37 -0.24 8.22
C ASN A 87 1.90 -0.62 6.84
N LEU A 88 1.03 -0.58 5.84
CA LEU A 88 1.44 -0.86 4.46
C LEU A 88 2.53 0.11 4.01
N LEU A 89 2.31 1.40 4.22
CA LEU A 89 3.29 2.42 3.86
C LEU A 89 4.59 2.25 4.64
N ASN A 90 4.49 1.94 5.93
CA ASN A 90 5.67 1.73 6.76
C ASN A 90 6.48 0.52 6.27
N GLN A 91 5.82 -0.57 5.91
CA GLN A 91 6.48 -1.75 5.34
C GLN A 91 7.26 -1.40 4.07
N GLU A 92 6.67 -0.60 3.19
CA GLU A 92 7.34 -0.20 1.95
C GLU A 92 8.50 0.76 2.21
N ARG A 93 8.35 1.65 3.17
CA ARG A 93 9.45 2.52 3.60
C ARG A 93 10.63 1.72 4.14
N ILE A 94 10.35 0.73 4.99
CA ILE A 94 11.40 -0.12 5.57
C ILE A 94 12.07 -0.98 4.49
N ALA A 95 11.31 -1.50 3.54
CA ALA A 95 11.87 -2.26 2.43
C ALA A 95 12.83 -1.42 1.60
N LEU A 96 12.43 -0.17 1.29
CA LEU A 96 13.31 0.76 0.56
C LEU A 96 14.54 1.10 1.40
N ALA A 97 14.36 1.33 2.71
CA ALA A 97 15.48 1.62 3.60
C ALA A 97 16.50 0.49 3.62
N ASN A 98 16.05 -0.76 3.69
CA ASN A 98 16.94 -1.92 3.63
C ASN A 98 17.75 -1.93 2.35
N LYS A 99 17.12 -1.64 1.23
CA LYS A 99 17.80 -1.57 -0.06
C LYS A 99 18.90 -0.50 -0.05
N LEU A 100 18.57 0.71 0.45
CA LEU A 100 19.51 1.83 0.49
C LEU A 100 20.66 1.57 1.48
N LEU A 101 20.40 0.87 2.57
CA LEU A 101 21.44 0.49 3.53
C LEU A 101 22.43 -0.51 2.92
N ILE A 102 21.95 -1.42 2.10
CA ILE A 102 22.79 -2.41 1.40
C ILE A 102 23.65 -1.72 0.34
N GLU A 103 23.09 -0.78 -0.40
CA GLU A 103 23.80 -0.01 -1.42
C GLU A 103 24.88 0.88 -0.81
N GLY A 104 24.72 1.30 0.43
CA GLY A 104 25.82 1.78 1.28
C GLY A 104 26.31 3.20 1.14
N ASP A 105 25.87 3.94 0.14
CA ASP A 105 26.51 5.23 -0.18
C ASP A 105 25.90 6.44 0.53
N SER A 106 24.64 6.34 0.96
CA SER A 106 23.94 7.46 1.57
C SER A 106 24.07 7.42 3.10
N ASN A 107 24.13 8.59 3.72
CA ASN A 107 24.10 8.64 5.18
C ASN A 107 22.69 8.36 5.71
N LEU A 108 22.59 8.05 6.99
CA LEU A 108 21.31 7.64 7.58
C LEU A 108 20.27 8.75 7.60
N GLU A 109 20.69 10.00 7.70
CA GLU A 109 19.80 11.15 7.65
C GLU A 109 19.14 11.25 6.28
N ASP A 110 19.91 11.10 5.23
CA ASP A 110 19.40 11.16 3.85
C ASP A 110 18.47 9.99 3.57
N ILE A 111 18.82 8.79 4.02
CA ILE A 111 17.96 7.63 3.89
C ILE A 111 16.61 7.87 4.59
N ALA A 112 16.63 8.39 5.81
CA ALA A 112 15.41 8.69 6.56
C ALA A 112 14.47 9.59 5.77
N LEU A 113 15.01 10.65 5.18
CA LEU A 113 14.22 11.60 4.39
C LEU A 113 13.74 10.97 3.07
N GLU A 114 14.59 10.21 2.40
CA GLU A 114 14.27 9.57 1.12
C GLU A 114 13.14 8.55 1.27
N VAL A 115 13.15 7.79 2.35
CA VAL A 115 12.08 6.80 2.58
C VAL A 115 10.81 7.40 3.19
N GLY A 116 10.78 8.72 3.40
CA GLY A 116 9.55 9.43 3.73
C GLY A 116 9.37 9.81 5.19
N TYR A 117 10.37 9.64 6.04
CA TYR A 117 10.28 10.10 7.43
C TYR A 117 10.71 11.57 7.54
N SER A 118 10.15 12.26 8.52
CA SER A 118 10.45 13.68 8.74
C SER A 118 11.78 13.90 9.44
N SER A 119 12.30 12.87 10.13
CA SER A 119 13.55 12.96 10.87
C SER A 119 14.24 11.61 10.95
N ARG A 120 15.53 11.64 11.22
CA ARG A 120 16.34 10.46 11.53
C ARG A 120 15.75 9.69 12.71
N ARG A 121 15.34 10.40 13.74
CA ARG A 121 14.79 9.81 14.96
C ARG A 121 13.51 8.99 14.67
N SER A 122 12.61 9.55 13.89
CA SER A 122 11.38 8.85 13.49
C SER A 122 11.70 7.58 12.70
N PHE A 123 12.67 7.68 11.81
CA PHE A 123 13.14 6.56 11.00
C PHE A 123 13.73 5.46 11.87
N ASP A 124 14.69 5.82 12.74
CA ASP A 124 15.36 4.86 13.63
C ASP A 124 14.32 4.08 14.45
N ARG A 125 13.34 4.80 14.99
CA ARG A 125 12.27 4.20 15.80
C ARG A 125 11.42 3.22 14.99
N ALA A 126 10.95 3.65 13.82
CA ALA A 126 10.11 2.80 12.98
C ALA A 126 10.87 1.59 12.47
N PHE A 127 12.11 1.78 12.05
CA PHE A 127 12.97 0.70 11.57
C PHE A 127 13.21 -0.34 12.67
N THR A 128 13.59 0.13 13.86
CA THR A 128 13.88 -0.75 15.00
C THR A 128 12.64 -1.56 15.39
N LEU A 129 11.47 -0.93 15.39
CA LEU A 129 10.22 -1.64 15.71
C LEU A 129 9.88 -2.70 14.65
N SER A 130 10.24 -2.46 13.39
CA SER A 130 9.92 -3.38 12.31
C SER A 130 10.89 -4.54 12.17
N VAL A 131 12.18 -4.31 12.37
CA VAL A 131 13.22 -5.32 12.11
C VAL A 131 13.98 -5.79 13.34
N GLY A 132 13.81 -5.14 14.48
CA GLY A 132 14.41 -5.57 15.75
C GLY A 132 15.79 -5.01 16.05
N TYR A 133 16.37 -4.22 15.15
CA TYR A 133 17.66 -3.56 15.38
C TYR A 133 17.69 -2.23 14.62
N SER A 134 18.61 -1.34 14.96
CA SER A 134 18.67 -0.01 14.38
C SER A 134 19.21 -0.02 12.94
N PRO A 135 18.93 1.04 12.16
CA PRO A 135 19.51 1.17 10.83
C PRO A 135 21.05 1.16 10.82
N ALA A 136 21.67 1.76 11.84
CA ALA A 136 23.12 1.73 11.96
C ALA A 136 23.63 0.31 12.17
N GLN A 137 22.95 -0.46 13.02
CA GLN A 137 23.27 -1.88 13.22
C GLN A 137 23.06 -2.69 11.97
N ALA A 138 21.99 -2.40 11.22
CA ALA A 138 21.72 -3.08 9.95
C ALA A 138 22.85 -2.86 8.95
N ARG A 139 23.32 -1.62 8.83
CA ARG A 139 24.44 -1.27 7.95
C ARG A 139 25.71 -2.02 8.35
N ASN A 140 26.00 -2.05 9.65
CA ASN A 140 27.17 -2.74 10.16
C ASN A 140 27.12 -4.26 9.88
N LYS A 141 25.94 -4.86 9.99
CA LYS A 141 25.76 -6.27 9.65
C LYS A 141 26.06 -6.55 8.18
N VAL A 142 25.62 -5.70 7.27
CA VAL A 142 25.91 -5.82 5.85
C VAL A 142 27.41 -5.71 5.60
N LEU A 143 28.08 -4.73 6.20
CA LEU A 143 29.51 -4.52 6.03
C LEU A 143 30.33 -5.66 6.62
N SER A 144 29.88 -6.31 7.69
CA SER A 144 30.60 -7.41 8.32
C SER A 144 30.48 -8.73 7.55
N VAL A 145 29.49 -8.86 6.68
CA VAL A 145 29.25 -10.09 5.88
C VAL A 145 29.94 -10.00 4.52
N SER A 146 30.23 -8.78 4.07
CA SER A 146 30.93 -8.61 2.77
C SER A 146 32.47 -8.57 2.92
#